data_12aeb28d2508781b52d235aa098136e4
#
_entry.id   12aeb28d2508781b52d235aa098136e4
#
_cell.length_a   1.000
_cell.length_b   1.000
_cell.length_c   1.000
_cell.angle_alpha   90.00
_cell.angle_beta   90.00
_cell.angle_gamma   90.00
#
_symmetry.space_group_name_H-M   'P 1'
#
loop_
_entity.id
_entity.type
_entity.pdbx_description
1 polymer ?
#
loop_
_entity_poly.entity_id
_entity_poly.type
_entity_poly.pdbx_seq_one_letter_code
_entity_poly.pdbx_strand_id
1 'polypeptide(L)'
;MTEGLRVNYGETLGKTILFAKNHAHAEKILQIFGEEYPHLPGYAKVIDNYMTYAQSAIDEFSEADKLPRIAISVDMLDTGIDVPEILNLVFFKPVMSKAKFWQMIGRGTRLCPGLLDGEDKTGFNIFDFCGNFAFFRLSKGKPTPNGLPLQGAIFGLKAQIAWKLQDLDYQTEELITFRRRLVE
;
A
#
# COMPACT_ATOMS: atom_id res chain seq x y z
N MET A 1 -18.26 -0.43 5.71
CA MET A 1 -18.36 0.13 4.35
C MET A 1 -18.96 1.54 4.28
N THR A 2 -19.35 2.11 5.39
CA THR A 2 -19.95 3.46 5.47
C THR A 2 -18.96 4.61 5.26
N GLU A 3 -17.66 4.37 5.40
CA GLU A 3 -16.61 5.40 5.37
C GLU A 3 -15.83 5.49 4.04
N GLY A 4 -16.10 4.61 3.07
CA GLY A 4 -15.45 4.65 1.76
C GLY A 4 -15.95 5.81 0.90
N LEU A 5 -15.05 6.38 0.06
CA LEU A 5 -15.46 7.35 -0.96
C LEU A 5 -16.43 6.70 -1.95
N ARG A 6 -17.43 7.47 -2.35
CA ARG A 6 -18.55 7.01 -3.14
C ARG A 6 -18.69 7.87 -4.40
N VAL A 7 -19.38 7.33 -5.39
CA VAL A 7 -19.78 7.98 -6.64
C VAL A 7 -21.31 7.99 -6.74
N ASN A 8 -21.88 8.55 -7.79
CA ASN A 8 -23.32 8.63 -8.02
C ASN A 8 -24.05 9.26 -6.83
N TYR A 9 -23.65 10.49 -6.47
CA TYR A 9 -24.25 11.25 -5.34
C TYR A 9 -24.23 10.48 -4.01
N GLY A 10 -23.20 9.66 -3.81
CA GLY A 10 -23.02 8.88 -2.59
C GLY A 10 -23.76 7.54 -2.55
N GLU A 11 -24.45 7.15 -3.61
CA GLU A 11 -25.20 5.90 -3.66
C GLU A 11 -24.30 4.67 -3.84
N THR A 12 -23.27 4.79 -4.69
CA THR A 12 -22.42 3.65 -5.06
C THR A 12 -21.03 3.77 -4.45
N LEU A 13 -20.53 2.71 -3.82
CA LEU A 13 -19.14 2.67 -3.38
C LEU A 13 -18.20 2.82 -4.58
N GLY A 14 -17.22 3.70 -4.47
CA GLY A 14 -16.17 3.86 -5.48
C GLY A 14 -15.34 2.58 -5.66
N LYS A 15 -14.71 2.41 -6.82
CA LYS A 15 -13.83 1.25 -7.05
C LYS A 15 -12.84 1.10 -5.91
N THR A 16 -12.76 -0.09 -5.37
CA THR A 16 -12.02 -0.41 -4.16
C THR A 16 -11.09 -1.60 -4.40
N ILE A 17 -9.82 -1.48 -4.04
CA ILE A 17 -8.91 -2.62 -3.96
C ILE A 17 -8.75 -3.00 -2.49
N LEU A 18 -8.99 -4.27 -2.19
CA LEU A 18 -8.72 -4.85 -0.89
C LEU A 18 -7.56 -5.83 -1.01
N PHE A 19 -6.45 -5.54 -0.33
CA PHE A 19 -5.25 -6.36 -0.36
C PHE A 19 -5.30 -7.45 0.70
N ALA A 20 -5.46 -8.69 0.28
CA ALA A 20 -5.47 -9.87 1.13
C ALA A 20 -4.09 -10.53 1.24
N LYS A 21 -3.87 -11.30 2.30
CA LYS A 21 -2.58 -11.95 2.58
C LYS A 21 -2.27 -13.11 1.63
N ASN A 22 -3.29 -13.93 1.34
CA ASN A 22 -3.22 -15.10 0.47
C ASN A 22 -4.62 -15.45 -0.05
N HIS A 23 -4.70 -16.46 -0.93
CA HIS A 23 -5.96 -16.91 -1.54
C HIS A 23 -7.02 -17.29 -0.50
N ALA A 24 -6.69 -18.13 0.48
CA ALA A 24 -7.64 -18.54 1.51
C ALA A 24 -8.18 -17.36 2.33
N HIS A 25 -7.35 -16.34 2.58
CA HIS A 25 -7.80 -15.11 3.23
C HIS A 25 -8.74 -14.31 2.33
N ALA A 26 -8.44 -14.20 1.04
CA ALA A 26 -9.28 -13.50 0.07
C ALA A 26 -10.67 -14.17 -0.05
N GLU A 27 -10.72 -15.49 -0.17
CA GLU A 27 -11.96 -16.27 -0.18
C GLU A 27 -12.78 -16.10 1.10
N LYS A 28 -12.11 -16.09 2.27
CA LYS A 28 -12.80 -15.85 3.55
C LYS A 28 -13.40 -14.47 3.64
N ILE A 29 -12.71 -13.45 3.14
CA ILE A 29 -13.25 -12.08 3.07
C ILE A 29 -14.47 -12.03 2.15
N LEU A 30 -14.38 -12.66 0.97
CA LEU A 30 -15.49 -12.73 0.02
C LEU A 30 -16.70 -13.44 0.62
N GLN A 31 -16.48 -14.57 1.30
CA GLN A 31 -17.55 -15.28 2.02
C GLN A 31 -18.26 -14.39 3.03
N ILE A 32 -17.49 -13.75 3.93
CA ILE A 32 -18.05 -12.85 4.96
C ILE A 32 -18.80 -11.69 4.31
N PHE A 33 -18.25 -11.13 3.22
CA PHE A 33 -18.94 -10.08 2.48
C PHE A 33 -20.31 -10.54 1.95
N GLY A 34 -20.39 -11.75 1.39
CA GLY A 34 -21.64 -12.32 0.87
C GLY A 34 -22.66 -12.62 1.97
N GLU A 35 -22.19 -13.02 3.17
CA GLU A 35 -23.04 -13.25 4.35
C GLU A 35 -23.61 -11.94 4.91
N GLU A 36 -22.79 -10.89 5.01
CA GLU A 36 -23.16 -9.58 5.55
C GLU A 36 -23.97 -8.72 4.54
N TYR A 37 -23.74 -8.90 3.24
CA TYR A 37 -24.36 -8.12 2.17
C TYR A 37 -24.98 -9.01 1.08
N PRO A 38 -25.97 -9.88 1.43
CA PRO A 38 -26.54 -10.84 0.47
C PRO A 38 -27.32 -10.17 -0.68
N HIS A 39 -27.69 -8.89 -0.50
CA HIS A 39 -28.36 -8.08 -1.51
C HIS A 39 -27.41 -7.45 -2.56
N LEU A 40 -26.09 -7.67 -2.45
CA LEU A 40 -25.08 -7.16 -3.35
C LEU A 40 -24.31 -8.30 -4.08
N PRO A 41 -24.96 -9.18 -4.85
CA PRO A 41 -24.28 -10.26 -5.54
C PRO A 41 -23.30 -9.71 -6.59
N GLY A 42 -22.10 -10.29 -6.65
CA GLY A 42 -21.07 -9.87 -7.61
C GLY A 42 -20.38 -8.53 -7.30
N TYR A 43 -20.76 -7.87 -6.21
CA TYR A 43 -20.19 -6.56 -5.83
C TYR A 43 -18.72 -6.66 -5.43
N ALA A 44 -18.33 -7.78 -4.83
CA ALA A 44 -16.95 -8.12 -4.52
C ALA A 44 -16.52 -9.37 -5.30
N LYS A 45 -15.26 -9.41 -5.74
CA LYS A 45 -14.67 -10.54 -6.47
C LYS A 45 -13.21 -10.72 -6.06
N VAL A 46 -12.78 -11.97 -5.87
CA VAL A 46 -11.36 -12.28 -5.70
C VAL A 46 -10.68 -12.17 -7.06
N ILE A 47 -9.53 -11.51 -7.11
CA ILE A 47 -8.70 -11.39 -8.31
C ILE A 47 -7.27 -11.77 -7.91
N ASP A 48 -6.86 -12.98 -8.29
CA ASP A 48 -5.55 -13.52 -7.99
C ASP A 48 -5.01 -14.46 -9.08
N ASN A 49 -3.78 -14.94 -8.89
CA ASN A 49 -3.10 -15.81 -9.85
C ASN A 49 -3.70 -17.23 -9.98
N TYR A 50 -4.63 -17.62 -9.12
CA TYR A 50 -5.31 -18.92 -9.16
C TYR A 50 -6.51 -18.92 -10.10
N MET A 51 -6.94 -17.74 -10.55
CA MET A 51 -8.06 -17.62 -11.50
C MET A 51 -7.65 -17.97 -12.92
N THR A 52 -8.43 -18.82 -13.59
CA THR A 52 -8.22 -19.18 -14.99
C THR A 52 -8.38 -17.98 -15.94
N TYR A 53 -9.18 -17.00 -15.57
CA TYR A 53 -9.49 -15.78 -16.37
C TYR A 53 -9.18 -14.50 -15.59
N ALA A 54 -8.02 -14.45 -14.93
CA ALA A 54 -7.64 -13.31 -14.10
C ALA A 54 -7.60 -11.99 -14.90
N GLN A 55 -7.13 -12.02 -16.15
CA GLN A 55 -7.11 -10.83 -17.02
C GLN A 55 -8.52 -10.32 -17.30
N SER A 56 -9.47 -11.19 -17.64
CA SER A 56 -10.86 -10.80 -17.87
C SER A 56 -11.49 -10.17 -16.62
N ALA A 57 -11.16 -10.68 -15.42
CA ALA A 57 -11.64 -10.10 -14.17
C ALA A 57 -11.03 -8.71 -13.89
N ILE A 58 -9.79 -8.49 -14.29
CA ILE A 58 -9.13 -7.17 -14.23
C ILE A 58 -9.79 -6.21 -15.21
N ASP A 59 -10.04 -6.65 -16.43
CA ASP A 59 -10.69 -5.85 -17.48
C ASP A 59 -12.11 -5.43 -17.03
N GLU A 60 -12.90 -6.37 -16.49
CA GLU A 60 -14.22 -6.07 -15.91
C GLU A 60 -14.12 -5.06 -14.75
N PHE A 61 -13.15 -5.23 -13.84
CA PHE A 61 -12.93 -4.31 -12.74
C PHE A 61 -12.49 -2.92 -13.23
N SER A 62 -11.81 -2.84 -14.36
CA SER A 62 -11.31 -1.58 -14.94
C SER A 62 -12.42 -0.74 -15.60
N GLU A 63 -13.59 -1.32 -15.85
CA GLU A 63 -14.72 -0.55 -16.39
C GLU A 63 -15.46 0.18 -15.26
N ALA A 64 -15.57 1.52 -15.37
CA ALA A 64 -16.07 2.40 -14.32
C ALA A 64 -17.44 1.99 -13.75
N ASP A 65 -18.39 1.66 -14.62
CA ASP A 65 -19.79 1.41 -14.26
C ASP A 65 -20.10 -0.07 -14.00
N LYS A 66 -19.15 -0.98 -14.27
CA LYS A 66 -19.38 -2.42 -14.10
C LYS A 66 -18.98 -2.94 -12.72
N LEU A 67 -19.60 -4.07 -12.37
CA LEU A 67 -19.15 -4.89 -11.26
C LEU A 67 -17.88 -5.67 -11.66
N PRO A 68 -17.04 -6.03 -10.69
CA PRO A 68 -17.16 -5.77 -9.28
C PRO A 68 -16.80 -4.32 -8.91
N ARG A 69 -17.32 -3.84 -7.77
CA ARG A 69 -16.88 -2.58 -7.16
C ARG A 69 -15.71 -2.80 -6.22
N ILE A 70 -15.56 -4.01 -5.67
CA ILE A 70 -14.48 -4.39 -4.75
C ILE A 70 -13.69 -5.53 -5.38
N ALA A 71 -12.42 -5.28 -5.68
CA ALA A 71 -11.46 -6.30 -6.06
C ALA A 71 -10.68 -6.75 -4.83
N ILE A 72 -10.84 -8.02 -4.41
CA ILE A 72 -10.06 -8.63 -3.33
C ILE A 72 -8.83 -9.27 -3.96
N SER A 73 -7.67 -8.65 -3.80
CA SER A 73 -6.46 -9.03 -4.53
C SER A 73 -5.42 -9.71 -3.65
N VAL A 74 -4.78 -10.73 -4.22
CA VAL A 74 -3.57 -11.35 -3.69
C VAL A 74 -2.44 -11.13 -4.71
N ASP A 75 -1.60 -10.13 -4.44
CA ASP A 75 -0.40 -9.75 -5.21
C ASP A 75 -0.61 -9.30 -6.68
N MET A 76 -1.71 -9.66 -7.35
CA MET A 76 -1.93 -9.33 -8.77
C MET A 76 -2.17 -7.85 -9.02
N LEU A 77 -2.96 -7.19 -8.18
CA LEU A 77 -3.28 -5.77 -8.34
C LEU A 77 -2.25 -4.84 -7.65
N ASP A 78 -1.20 -5.42 -7.06
CA ASP A 78 -0.11 -4.66 -6.46
C ASP A 78 0.68 -3.90 -7.53
N THR A 79 0.78 -4.49 -8.74
CA THR A 79 1.47 -3.92 -9.92
C THR A 79 0.65 -4.12 -11.19
N GLY A 80 0.92 -3.33 -12.23
CA GLY A 80 0.51 -3.63 -13.60
C GLY A 80 -0.91 -3.27 -14.02
N ILE A 81 -1.80 -2.80 -13.14
CA ILE A 81 -3.14 -2.34 -13.54
C ILE A 81 -3.22 -0.80 -13.63
N ASP A 82 -4.03 -0.33 -14.55
CA ASP A 82 -4.34 1.10 -14.70
C ASP A 82 -5.84 1.31 -14.61
N VAL A 83 -6.33 1.59 -13.41
CA VAL A 83 -7.75 1.87 -13.12
C VAL A 83 -7.83 3.23 -12.41
N PRO A 84 -8.05 4.31 -13.16
CA PRO A 84 -8.12 5.66 -12.61
C PRO A 84 -9.22 5.85 -11.56
N GLU A 85 -10.32 5.10 -11.67
CA GLU A 85 -11.52 5.18 -10.84
C GLU A 85 -11.35 4.63 -9.42
N ILE A 86 -10.17 4.11 -9.06
CA ILE A 86 -9.91 3.61 -7.70
C ILE A 86 -10.00 4.76 -6.70
N LEU A 87 -10.96 4.68 -5.79
CA LEU A 87 -11.21 5.64 -4.72
C LEU A 87 -10.85 5.12 -3.32
N ASN A 88 -10.76 3.81 -3.15
CA ASN A 88 -10.48 3.22 -1.85
C ASN A 88 -9.43 2.11 -1.94
N LEU A 89 -8.47 2.15 -1.05
CA LEU A 89 -7.48 1.09 -0.85
C LEU A 89 -7.61 0.54 0.57
N VAL A 90 -7.72 -0.77 0.71
CA VAL A 90 -7.90 -1.45 2.00
C VAL A 90 -6.77 -2.45 2.21
N PHE A 91 -5.98 -2.26 3.25
CA PHE A 91 -4.86 -3.14 3.60
C PHE A 91 -5.27 -4.12 4.70
N PHE A 92 -5.56 -5.37 4.32
CA PHE A 92 -5.76 -6.51 5.23
C PHE A 92 -4.55 -7.46 5.23
N LYS A 93 -3.39 -6.96 4.82
CA LYS A 93 -2.11 -7.68 4.95
C LYS A 93 -1.01 -6.75 5.44
N PRO A 94 -0.05 -7.25 6.25
CA PRO A 94 1.18 -6.50 6.50
C PRO A 94 2.03 -6.50 5.22
N VAL A 95 2.60 -5.34 4.90
CA VAL A 95 3.50 -5.16 3.76
C VAL A 95 4.92 -4.93 4.31
N MET A 96 5.87 -5.79 3.94
CA MET A 96 7.24 -5.72 4.49
C MET A 96 8.19 -4.91 3.60
N SER A 97 7.84 -4.67 2.35
CA SER A 97 8.63 -3.87 1.41
C SER A 97 8.05 -2.47 1.27
N LYS A 98 8.86 -1.45 1.57
CA LYS A 98 8.49 -0.04 1.40
C LYS A 98 8.18 0.29 -0.07
N ALA A 99 8.96 -0.25 -1.00
CA ALA A 99 8.74 -0.05 -2.44
C ALA A 99 7.38 -0.64 -2.86
N LYS A 100 7.07 -1.88 -2.42
CA LYS A 100 5.78 -2.53 -2.68
C LYS A 100 4.63 -1.74 -2.08
N PHE A 101 4.77 -1.25 -0.85
CA PHE A 101 3.75 -0.43 -0.20
C PHE A 101 3.41 0.82 -1.00
N TRP A 102 4.44 1.54 -1.48
CA TRP A 102 4.23 2.71 -2.33
C TRP A 102 3.62 2.38 -3.70
N GLN A 103 3.99 1.24 -4.29
CA GLN A 103 3.37 0.77 -5.53
C GLN A 103 1.87 0.50 -5.35
N MET A 104 1.48 -0.11 -4.23
CA MET A 104 0.08 -0.36 -3.88
C MET A 104 -0.68 0.95 -3.65
N ILE A 105 -0.11 1.92 -2.91
CA ILE A 105 -0.69 3.26 -2.74
C ILE A 105 -0.82 3.97 -4.09
N GLY A 106 0.15 3.80 -4.98
CA GLY A 106 0.14 4.36 -6.33
C GLY A 106 -1.08 3.97 -7.17
N ARG A 107 -1.80 2.90 -6.82
CA ARG A 107 -3.05 2.52 -7.50
C ARG A 107 -4.17 3.55 -7.30
N GLY A 108 -4.18 4.25 -6.18
CA GLY A 108 -5.15 5.29 -5.88
C GLY A 108 -4.80 6.67 -6.44
N THR A 109 -3.56 6.92 -6.86
CA THR A 109 -3.08 8.26 -7.21
C THR A 109 -3.42 8.73 -8.63
N ARG A 110 -4.01 7.86 -9.46
CA ARG A 110 -4.38 8.22 -10.83
C ARG A 110 -5.46 9.30 -10.84
N LEU A 111 -5.29 10.28 -11.71
CA LEU A 111 -6.29 11.31 -11.97
C LEU A 111 -7.46 10.69 -12.74
N CYS A 112 -8.67 11.12 -12.43
CA CYS A 112 -9.88 10.70 -13.12
C CYS A 112 -10.83 11.91 -13.22
N PRO A 113 -10.82 12.62 -14.35
CA PRO A 113 -11.72 13.75 -14.55
C PRO A 113 -13.18 13.34 -14.52
N GLY A 114 -14.01 14.16 -13.85
CA GLY A 114 -15.46 13.97 -13.81
C GLY A 114 -15.97 12.78 -13.01
N LEU A 115 -15.11 12.07 -12.26
CA LEU A 115 -15.48 10.84 -11.54
C LEU A 115 -16.47 11.07 -10.40
N LEU A 116 -16.41 12.21 -9.75
CA LEU A 116 -17.23 12.54 -8.58
C LEU A 116 -18.38 13.45 -9.01
N ASP A 117 -19.37 12.85 -9.66
CA ASP A 117 -20.59 13.55 -10.11
C ASP A 117 -20.32 14.77 -11.00
N GLY A 118 -19.35 14.63 -11.89
CA GLY A 118 -18.89 15.69 -12.81
C GLY A 118 -17.69 16.47 -12.28
N GLU A 119 -17.33 16.31 -11.02
CA GLU A 119 -16.10 16.87 -10.48
C GLU A 119 -14.93 15.88 -10.62
N ASP A 120 -13.71 16.42 -10.69
CA ASP A 120 -12.50 15.63 -10.83
C ASP A 120 -12.16 14.90 -9.51
N LYS A 121 -11.58 13.71 -9.64
CA LYS A 121 -11.03 13.00 -8.51
C LYS A 121 -9.89 13.80 -7.89
N THR A 122 -10.09 14.29 -6.66
CA THR A 122 -9.11 15.07 -5.89
C THR A 122 -8.30 14.25 -4.90
N GLY A 123 -8.72 13.00 -4.64
CA GLY A 123 -8.05 12.13 -3.67
C GLY A 123 -8.62 10.73 -3.63
N PHE A 124 -8.14 9.95 -2.68
CA PHE A 124 -8.61 8.58 -2.41
C PHE A 124 -8.40 8.25 -0.93
N ASN A 125 -9.17 7.29 -0.43
CA ASN A 125 -9.05 6.84 0.96
C ASN A 125 -8.14 5.62 1.07
N ILE A 126 -7.42 5.54 2.19
CA ILE A 126 -6.64 4.35 2.57
C ILE A 126 -7.09 3.87 3.94
N PHE A 127 -7.49 2.61 4.02
CA PHE A 127 -7.83 1.90 5.25
C PHE A 127 -6.73 0.90 5.57
N ASP A 128 -5.94 1.17 6.60
CA ASP A 128 -4.82 0.32 7.00
C ASP A 128 -5.13 -0.40 8.32
N PHE A 129 -5.55 -1.66 8.21
CA PHE A 129 -5.85 -2.52 9.36
C PHE A 129 -4.65 -3.28 9.90
N CYS A 130 -3.50 -3.18 9.24
CA CYS A 130 -2.29 -3.91 9.63
C CYS A 130 -1.15 -3.01 10.13
N GLY A 131 -1.39 -1.70 10.27
CA GLY A 131 -0.41 -0.76 10.80
C GLY A 131 0.79 -0.51 9.88
N ASN A 132 0.62 -0.65 8.57
CA ASN A 132 1.69 -0.46 7.58
C ASN A 132 2.27 0.96 7.63
N PHE A 133 1.40 2.00 7.81
CA PHE A 133 1.87 3.38 7.96
C PHE A 133 2.76 3.56 9.18
N ALA A 134 2.37 2.97 10.31
CA ALA A 134 3.17 3.00 11.52
C ALA A 134 4.50 2.24 11.35
N PHE A 135 4.45 1.06 10.72
CA PHE A 135 5.63 0.26 10.42
C PHE A 135 6.65 1.02 9.56
N PHE A 136 6.19 1.72 8.53
CA PHE A 136 7.08 2.54 7.69
C PHE A 136 7.31 3.96 8.24
N ARG A 137 6.81 4.27 9.43
CA ARG A 137 6.90 5.60 10.07
C ARG A 137 6.34 6.73 9.19
N LEU A 138 5.25 6.45 8.50
CA LEU A 138 4.56 7.39 7.61
C LEU A 138 3.40 8.11 8.31
N SER A 139 3.37 8.14 9.65
CA SER A 139 2.34 8.83 10.41
C SER A 139 2.38 10.35 10.17
N LYS A 140 1.20 11.00 10.21
CA LYS A 140 1.00 12.45 10.07
C LYS A 140 1.76 13.21 11.16
N GLY A 141 2.99 13.58 10.90
CA GLY A 141 3.75 14.37 11.84
C GLY A 141 5.21 14.51 11.42
N LYS A 142 5.53 15.63 10.82
CA LYS A 142 6.82 16.08 10.29
C LYS A 142 7.43 15.13 9.24
N PRO A 143 7.76 15.62 8.05
CA PRO A 143 8.57 14.85 7.13
C PRO A 143 9.87 14.52 7.85
N THR A 144 10.04 13.25 8.25
CA THR A 144 11.38 12.77 8.51
C THR A 144 12.14 12.98 7.21
N PRO A 145 13.27 13.70 7.24
CA PRO A 145 14.08 13.85 6.05
C PRO A 145 14.28 12.46 5.45
N ASN A 146 14.03 12.36 4.16
CA ASN A 146 14.10 11.16 3.31
C ASN A 146 14.87 10.04 3.98
N GLY A 147 14.22 8.92 4.25
CA GLY A 147 14.93 7.76 4.76
C GLY A 147 16.10 7.50 3.82
N LEU A 148 17.31 7.82 4.26
CA LEU A 148 18.52 7.58 3.52
C LEU A 148 18.48 6.13 3.03
N PRO A 149 18.82 5.84 1.77
CA PRO A 149 19.01 4.47 1.32
C PRO A 149 19.81 3.71 2.39
N LEU A 150 19.54 2.41 2.57
CA LEU A 150 20.18 1.62 3.63
C LEU A 150 21.70 1.87 3.70
N GLN A 151 22.34 2.00 2.55
CA GLN A 151 23.78 2.35 2.44
C GLN A 151 24.08 3.74 3.02
N GLY A 152 23.22 4.74 2.78
CA GLY A 152 23.37 6.07 3.36
C GLY A 152 23.15 6.10 4.87
N ALA A 153 22.22 5.29 5.39
CA ALA A 153 22.01 5.13 6.82
C ALA A 153 23.19 4.43 7.49
N ILE A 154 23.74 3.38 6.86
CA ILE A 154 24.96 2.68 7.32
C ILE A 154 26.13 3.63 7.31
N PHE A 155 26.33 4.42 6.23
CA PHE A 155 27.39 5.41 6.16
C PHE A 155 27.26 6.46 7.26
N GLY A 156 26.04 6.98 7.50
CA GLY A 156 25.79 7.94 8.56
C GLY A 156 26.10 7.38 9.95
N LEU A 157 25.73 6.12 10.22
CA LEU A 157 26.10 5.44 11.48
C LEU A 157 27.59 5.23 11.63
N LYS A 158 28.26 4.76 10.58
CA LYS A 158 29.73 4.61 10.56
C LYS A 158 30.42 5.94 10.84
N ALA A 159 30.00 7.02 10.19
CA ALA A 159 30.54 8.36 10.40
C ALA A 159 30.35 8.85 11.85
N GLN A 160 29.18 8.62 12.44
CA GLN A 160 28.91 8.97 13.84
C GLN A 160 29.77 8.17 14.83
N ILE A 161 29.93 6.87 14.59
CA ILE A 161 30.81 6.02 15.40
C ILE A 161 32.25 6.48 15.27
N ALA A 162 32.73 6.71 14.03
CA ALA A 162 34.09 7.18 13.78
C ALA A 162 34.37 8.54 14.45
N TRP A 163 33.35 9.43 14.46
CA TRP A 163 33.43 10.73 15.17
C TRP A 163 33.56 10.55 16.68
N LYS A 164 32.67 9.72 17.29
CA LYS A 164 32.70 9.46 18.74
C LYS A 164 34.00 8.78 19.20
N LEU A 165 34.56 7.91 18.36
CA LEU A 165 35.84 7.25 18.65
C LEU A 165 37.07 8.17 18.56
N GLN A 166 36.87 9.47 18.29
CA GLN A 166 37.94 10.48 18.38
C GLN A 166 38.07 11.05 19.79
N ASP A 167 37.14 10.78 20.67
CA ASP A 167 37.18 11.23 22.06
C ASP A 167 38.37 10.60 22.82
N LEU A 168 38.95 11.34 23.76
CA LEU A 168 40.17 10.94 24.49
C LEU A 168 39.98 9.61 25.25
N ASP A 169 38.75 9.30 25.65
CA ASP A 169 38.43 8.06 26.37
C ASP A 169 38.51 6.79 25.48
N TYR A 170 38.59 6.95 24.17
CA TYR A 170 38.57 5.86 23.18
C TYR A 170 39.83 5.73 22.36
N GLN A 171 40.98 6.19 22.89
CA GLN A 171 42.28 6.19 22.18
C GLN A 171 43.09 4.92 22.45
N THR A 172 42.45 3.77 22.54
CA THR A 172 43.16 2.48 22.59
C THR A 172 43.58 2.02 21.16
N GLU A 173 44.65 1.26 21.04
CA GLU A 173 45.17 0.79 19.76
C GLU A 173 44.15 -0.01 18.95
N GLU A 174 43.33 -0.82 19.64
CA GLU A 174 42.24 -1.59 19.05
C GLU A 174 41.13 -0.69 18.49
N LEU A 175 40.72 0.35 19.23
CA LEU A 175 39.65 1.27 18.81
C LEU A 175 40.14 2.20 17.69
N ILE A 176 41.41 2.59 17.69
CA ILE A 176 41.99 3.32 16.57
C ILE A 176 42.01 2.49 15.29
N THR A 177 42.37 1.21 15.40
CA THR A 177 42.35 0.28 14.27
C THR A 177 40.91 0.02 13.78
N PHE A 178 39.94 -0.14 14.67
CA PHE A 178 38.53 -0.29 14.33
C PHE A 178 37.99 0.95 13.60
N ARG A 179 38.31 2.16 14.10
CA ARG A 179 37.94 3.43 13.46
C ARG A 179 38.44 3.53 12.03
N ARG A 180 39.68 3.11 11.75
CA ARG A 180 40.23 3.11 10.39
C ARG A 180 39.41 2.23 9.46
N ARG A 181 39.03 1.02 9.88
CA ARG A 181 38.21 0.09 9.10
C ARG A 181 36.79 0.56 8.85
N LEU A 182 36.25 1.46 9.69
CA LEU A 182 34.91 2.02 9.49
C LEU A 182 34.87 3.06 8.36
N VAL A 183 36.03 3.68 8.04
CA VAL A 183 36.12 4.76 7.07
C VAL A 183 36.60 4.26 5.70
N GLU A 184 37.25 3.08 5.66
CA GLU A 184 37.51 2.33 4.42
C GLU A 184 36.24 1.63 3.90
#